data_70493ba9c06d5c6e8e4e0944ba447014
#
_entry.id   70493ba9c06d5c6e8e4e0944ba447014
#
_cell.length_a   1.000
_cell.length_b   1.000
_cell.length_c   1.000
_cell.angle_alpha   90.00
_cell.angle_beta   90.00
_cell.angle_gamma   90.00
#
_symmetry.space_group_name_H-M   'P 1'
#
loop_
_entity.id
_entity.type
_entity.pdbx_description
1 polymer ?
#
loop_
_entity_poly.entity_id
_entity_poly.type
_entity_poly.pdbx_seq_one_letter_code
_entity_poly.pdbx_strand_id
1 'polypeptide(L)'
;MGMGTRARASIGGGFTALCLAVFSATPVWAKELVGQPTDGALGLQPAASPLKVEAHFFHDIILMPVITFITLLVLGLILWIVVRYNKKANPVPAKWSHNTLIEVIWTVLPVLILVFISLFSFRLLFAYHDMPTPDLTIKATGNQWNWAYEYPDQGIAEYVSNMLPEDELAQRGMPHSLYRLAADEPIVVPVGKTVRVLVTAADVIHAFALPAFGLKTDAVPGRVNETWFRADRVGTFYGQCSELCGVAELCGV
;
A
#
# COMPACT_ATOMS: atom_id res chain seq x y z
N MET A 1 -14.55 -14.13 -70.73
CA MET A 1 -15.51 -13.72 -69.70
C MET A 1 -15.17 -14.56 -68.45
N GLY A 2 -14.44 -14.02 -67.50
CA GLY A 2 -14.11 -14.71 -66.29
C GLY A 2 -14.16 -13.67 -65.11
N MET A 3 -15.22 -13.78 -64.33
CA MET A 3 -15.45 -12.93 -63.17
C MET A 3 -14.57 -13.40 -61.98
N GLY A 4 -13.60 -12.59 -61.59
CA GLY A 4 -12.77 -12.83 -60.40
C GLY A 4 -13.47 -12.32 -59.15
N THR A 5 -13.84 -13.22 -58.27
CA THR A 5 -14.34 -12.93 -56.92
C THR A 5 -13.16 -12.57 -56.00
N ARG A 6 -13.11 -11.32 -55.56
CA ARG A 6 -12.15 -10.87 -54.52
C ARG A 6 -12.63 -11.33 -53.13
N ALA A 7 -11.88 -12.20 -52.52
CA ALA A 7 -12.08 -12.56 -51.10
C ALA A 7 -11.76 -11.36 -50.22
N ARG A 8 -12.73 -10.90 -49.44
CA ARG A 8 -12.53 -9.95 -48.32
C ARG A 8 -12.04 -10.73 -47.11
N ALA A 9 -10.77 -10.56 -46.78
CA ALA A 9 -10.22 -11.06 -45.53
C ALA A 9 -10.81 -10.25 -44.35
N SER A 10 -11.50 -10.92 -43.45
CA SER A 10 -12.04 -10.34 -42.22
C SER A 10 -10.94 -10.21 -41.17
N ILE A 11 -10.45 -9.01 -40.95
CA ILE A 11 -9.46 -8.68 -39.90
C ILE A 11 -10.12 -8.60 -38.50
N GLY A 12 -11.39 -8.95 -38.37
CA GLY A 12 -12.13 -8.79 -37.08
C GLY A 12 -11.98 -9.92 -36.06
N GLY A 13 -11.44 -11.08 -36.44
CA GLY A 13 -11.42 -12.27 -35.56
C GLY A 13 -10.25 -12.35 -34.58
N GLY A 14 -9.14 -11.67 -34.86
CA GLY A 14 -7.92 -11.81 -34.07
C GLY A 14 -7.92 -10.99 -32.77
N PHE A 15 -8.57 -9.84 -32.77
CA PHE A 15 -8.56 -8.93 -31.59
C PHE A 15 -9.50 -9.41 -30.49
N THR A 16 -10.62 -10.02 -30.82
CA THR A 16 -11.59 -10.58 -29.85
C THR A 16 -11.04 -11.83 -29.15
N ALA A 17 -10.27 -12.66 -29.85
CA ALA A 17 -9.67 -13.87 -29.29
C ALA A 17 -8.51 -13.53 -28.32
N LEU A 18 -7.74 -12.45 -28.58
CA LEU A 18 -6.66 -12.02 -27.70
C LEU A 18 -7.19 -11.41 -26.39
N CYS A 19 -8.28 -10.67 -26.43
CA CYS A 19 -8.91 -10.11 -25.23
C CYS A 19 -9.56 -11.18 -24.34
N LEU A 20 -10.10 -12.26 -24.90
CA LEU A 20 -10.68 -13.38 -24.15
C LEU A 20 -9.61 -14.28 -23.50
N ALA A 21 -8.42 -14.41 -24.09
CA ALA A 21 -7.34 -15.21 -23.54
C ALA A 21 -6.69 -14.57 -22.29
N VAL A 22 -6.76 -13.24 -22.16
CA VAL A 22 -6.24 -12.53 -20.96
C VAL A 22 -7.17 -12.69 -19.75
N PHE A 23 -8.47 -12.95 -19.96
CA PHE A 23 -9.44 -13.15 -18.89
C PHE A 23 -9.58 -14.60 -18.41
N SER A 24 -8.99 -15.57 -19.11
CA SER A 24 -9.07 -16.99 -18.75
C SER A 24 -7.84 -17.52 -17.99
N ALA A 25 -6.87 -16.67 -17.67
CA ALA A 25 -5.88 -17.01 -16.66
C ALA A 25 -6.59 -17.07 -15.31
N THR A 26 -6.93 -18.29 -14.85
CA THR A 26 -7.35 -18.50 -13.46
C THR A 26 -6.27 -17.87 -12.57
N PRO A 27 -6.62 -16.90 -11.72
CA PRO A 27 -5.64 -16.38 -10.78
C PRO A 27 -5.15 -17.56 -9.94
N VAL A 28 -3.88 -17.90 -10.05
CA VAL A 28 -3.23 -18.75 -9.06
C VAL A 28 -3.25 -17.91 -7.79
N TRP A 29 -4.24 -18.19 -6.92
CA TRP A 29 -4.32 -17.60 -5.60
C TRP A 29 -3.09 -18.08 -4.83
N ALA A 30 -1.99 -17.32 -4.88
CA ALA A 30 -0.92 -17.52 -3.93
C ALA A 30 -1.57 -17.45 -2.54
N LYS A 31 -1.33 -18.46 -1.69
CA LYS A 31 -1.84 -18.47 -0.32
C LYS A 31 -1.29 -17.20 0.35
N GLU A 32 -2.17 -16.25 0.63
CA GLU A 32 -1.77 -15.01 1.27
C GLU A 32 -1.10 -15.32 2.60
N LEU A 33 0.15 -14.90 2.72
CA LEU A 33 0.92 -15.05 3.94
C LEU A 33 0.54 -13.91 4.89
N VAL A 34 0.07 -14.24 6.07
CA VAL A 34 -0.28 -13.24 7.08
C VAL A 34 0.99 -12.80 7.80
N GLY A 35 1.17 -11.48 7.92
CA GLY A 35 2.28 -10.88 8.66
C GLY A 35 3.56 -10.64 7.85
N GLN A 36 3.62 -11.09 6.62
CA GLN A 36 4.75 -10.85 5.71
C GLN A 36 4.27 -10.54 4.28
N PRO A 37 5.11 -9.92 3.43
CA PRO A 37 4.80 -9.72 2.03
C PRO A 37 4.59 -11.04 1.30
N THR A 38 3.69 -11.04 0.31
CA THR A 38 3.47 -12.16 -0.62
C THR A 38 4.04 -11.78 -1.98
N ASP A 39 4.82 -12.67 -2.58
CA ASP A 39 5.43 -12.44 -3.89
C ASP A 39 4.36 -12.18 -4.96
N GLY A 40 4.55 -11.09 -5.72
CA GLY A 40 3.64 -10.69 -6.79
C GLY A 40 2.27 -10.19 -6.33
N ALA A 41 2.05 -9.95 -5.05
CA ALA A 41 0.80 -9.38 -4.55
C ALA A 41 0.57 -7.98 -5.11
N LEU A 42 -0.64 -7.72 -5.62
CA LEU A 42 -1.07 -6.42 -6.12
C LEU A 42 -1.83 -5.61 -5.07
N GLY A 43 -2.30 -6.26 -4.01
CA GLY A 43 -3.07 -5.65 -2.93
C GLY A 43 -2.24 -5.35 -1.68
N LEU A 44 -2.91 -4.83 -0.67
CA LEU A 44 -2.34 -4.61 0.65
C LEU A 44 -2.16 -5.95 1.37
N GLN A 45 -1.18 -6.04 2.29
CA GLN A 45 -1.01 -7.23 3.14
C GLN A 45 -2.29 -7.54 3.93
N PRO A 46 -2.60 -8.84 4.19
CA PRO A 46 -3.76 -9.25 4.98
C PRO A 46 -3.83 -8.55 6.33
N ALA A 47 -5.03 -8.13 6.71
CA ALA A 47 -5.24 -7.39 7.94
C ALA A 47 -5.07 -8.29 9.17
N ALA A 48 -4.39 -7.76 10.20
CA ALA A 48 -4.24 -8.38 11.52
C ALA A 48 -4.65 -7.42 12.66
N SER A 49 -5.32 -6.33 12.33
CA SER A 49 -5.90 -5.37 13.27
C SER A 49 -7.21 -4.79 12.76
N PRO A 50 -8.11 -4.31 13.63
CA PRO A 50 -9.34 -3.63 13.21
C PRO A 50 -9.09 -2.40 12.34
N LEU A 51 -8.07 -1.59 12.68
CA LEU A 51 -7.70 -0.40 11.90
C LEU A 51 -7.27 -0.76 10.48
N LYS A 52 -6.53 -1.87 10.32
CA LYS A 52 -6.14 -2.36 8.99
C LYS A 52 -7.33 -2.86 8.18
N VAL A 53 -8.34 -3.46 8.81
CA VAL A 53 -9.59 -3.84 8.14
C VAL A 53 -10.32 -2.61 7.61
N GLU A 54 -10.42 -1.54 8.41
CA GLU A 54 -11.00 -0.28 7.94
C GLU A 54 -10.18 0.37 6.82
N ALA A 55 -8.85 0.28 6.89
CA ALA A 55 -7.96 0.75 5.83
C ALA A 55 -8.16 -0.03 4.51
N HIS A 56 -8.36 -1.35 4.56
CA HIS A 56 -8.73 -2.16 3.39
C HIS A 56 -10.07 -1.71 2.80
N PHE A 57 -11.09 -1.53 3.64
CA PHE A 57 -12.38 -1.04 3.16
C PHE A 57 -12.24 0.30 2.43
N PHE A 58 -11.52 1.26 3.04
CA PHE A 58 -11.30 2.56 2.41
C PHE A 58 -10.53 2.43 1.08
N HIS A 59 -9.46 1.65 1.07
CA HIS A 59 -8.62 1.48 -0.11
C HIS A 59 -9.37 0.72 -1.23
N ASP A 60 -9.91 -0.47 -0.93
CA ASP A 60 -10.39 -1.39 -1.97
C ASP A 60 -11.80 -1.01 -2.47
N ILE A 61 -12.67 -0.49 -1.59
CA ILE A 61 -14.08 -0.22 -1.91
C ILE A 61 -14.32 1.25 -2.27
N ILE A 62 -13.55 2.18 -1.72
CA ILE A 62 -13.75 3.62 -1.99
C ILE A 62 -12.71 4.13 -2.98
N LEU A 63 -11.42 4.02 -2.64
CA LEU A 63 -10.35 4.67 -3.40
C LEU A 63 -10.09 3.99 -4.74
N MET A 64 -9.88 2.67 -4.74
CA MET A 64 -9.52 1.92 -5.96
C MET A 64 -10.57 2.01 -7.07
N PRO A 65 -11.88 1.88 -6.83
CA PRO A 65 -12.89 2.10 -7.87
C PRO A 65 -12.86 3.51 -8.45
N VAL A 66 -12.71 4.53 -7.61
CA VAL A 66 -12.67 5.94 -8.07
C VAL A 66 -11.46 6.18 -8.97
N ILE A 67 -10.25 5.81 -8.53
CA ILE A 67 -9.04 6.03 -9.34
C ILE A 67 -9.01 5.17 -10.60
N THR A 68 -9.55 3.94 -10.55
CA THR A 68 -9.68 3.07 -11.72
C THR A 68 -10.64 3.69 -12.75
N PHE A 69 -11.79 4.18 -12.31
CA PHE A 69 -12.73 4.87 -13.20
C PHE A 69 -12.09 6.10 -13.86
N ILE A 70 -11.40 6.94 -13.09
CA ILE A 70 -10.72 8.14 -13.62
C ILE A 70 -9.64 7.73 -14.64
N THR A 71 -8.84 6.72 -14.32
CA THR A 71 -7.79 6.22 -15.21
C THR A 71 -8.35 5.71 -16.54
N LEU A 72 -9.41 4.90 -16.46
CA LEU A 72 -10.08 4.38 -17.67
C LEU A 72 -10.77 5.49 -18.49
N LEU A 73 -11.38 6.48 -17.82
CA LEU A 73 -11.96 7.64 -18.47
C LEU A 73 -10.88 8.42 -19.25
N VAL A 74 -9.77 8.75 -18.60
CA VAL A 74 -8.66 9.49 -19.24
C VAL A 74 -8.06 8.69 -20.38
N LEU A 75 -7.81 7.39 -20.18
CA LEU A 75 -7.34 6.49 -21.25
C LEU A 75 -8.30 6.49 -22.45
N GLY A 76 -9.60 6.36 -22.20
CA GLY A 76 -10.63 6.39 -23.24
C GLY A 76 -10.65 7.72 -24.00
N LEU A 77 -10.51 8.86 -23.30
CA LEU A 77 -10.43 10.17 -23.94
C LEU A 77 -9.17 10.31 -24.80
N ILE A 78 -8.01 9.85 -24.33
CA ILE A 78 -6.75 9.87 -25.09
C ILE A 78 -6.90 9.01 -26.36
N LEU A 79 -7.39 7.79 -26.24
CA LEU A 79 -7.62 6.91 -27.39
C LEU A 79 -8.62 7.53 -28.38
N TRP A 80 -9.68 8.14 -27.90
CA TRP A 80 -10.64 8.87 -28.72
C TRP A 80 -9.98 10.00 -29.51
N ILE A 81 -9.15 10.82 -28.84
CA ILE A 81 -8.41 11.91 -29.48
C ILE A 81 -7.47 11.36 -30.56
N VAL A 82 -6.68 10.32 -30.26
CA VAL A 82 -5.74 9.71 -31.19
C VAL A 82 -6.45 9.19 -32.45
N VAL A 83 -7.60 8.55 -32.28
CA VAL A 83 -8.35 7.95 -33.41
C VAL A 83 -9.13 9.02 -34.18
N ARG A 84 -9.76 9.98 -33.48
CA ARG A 84 -10.75 10.88 -34.10
C ARG A 84 -10.16 12.21 -34.55
N TYR A 85 -9.12 12.69 -33.89
CA TYR A 85 -8.57 14.04 -34.12
C TYR A 85 -7.15 14.03 -34.70
N ASN A 86 -6.72 12.93 -35.34
CA ASN A 86 -5.47 12.90 -36.08
C ASN A 86 -5.61 13.62 -37.45
N LYS A 87 -4.48 13.97 -38.05
CA LYS A 87 -4.42 14.73 -39.32
C LYS A 87 -5.19 14.10 -40.47
N LYS A 88 -5.35 12.75 -40.48
CA LYS A 88 -6.09 12.04 -41.55
C LYS A 88 -7.60 12.09 -41.30
N ALA A 89 -8.02 11.90 -40.05
CA ALA A 89 -9.44 11.84 -39.68
C ALA A 89 -10.06 13.24 -39.50
N ASN A 90 -9.27 14.25 -39.16
CA ASN A 90 -9.72 15.63 -38.92
C ASN A 90 -8.72 16.63 -39.51
N PRO A 91 -8.69 16.78 -40.86
CA PRO A 91 -7.71 17.62 -41.55
C PRO A 91 -7.91 19.12 -41.31
N VAL A 92 -9.10 19.56 -40.95
CA VAL A 92 -9.41 20.97 -40.64
C VAL A 92 -9.81 21.09 -39.18
N PRO A 93 -8.93 21.63 -38.31
CA PRO A 93 -9.24 21.77 -36.91
C PRO A 93 -10.33 22.81 -36.65
N ALA A 94 -11.12 22.63 -35.60
CA ALA A 94 -12.08 23.60 -35.12
C ALA A 94 -11.38 24.86 -34.61
N LYS A 95 -12.02 26.05 -34.78
CA LYS A 95 -11.46 27.32 -34.37
C LYS A 95 -11.87 27.77 -32.96
N TRP A 96 -12.83 27.09 -32.34
CA TRP A 96 -13.23 27.39 -30.95
C TRP A 96 -12.13 26.89 -29.99
N SER A 97 -11.83 27.65 -28.95
CA SER A 97 -10.72 27.37 -28.03
C SER A 97 -11.14 27.21 -26.58
N HIS A 98 -12.39 27.50 -26.24
CA HIS A 98 -12.89 27.41 -24.87
C HIS A 98 -14.37 27.03 -24.81
N ASN A 99 -14.77 26.49 -23.67
CA ASN A 99 -16.17 26.22 -23.32
C ASN A 99 -16.33 26.32 -21.80
N THR A 100 -16.89 27.42 -21.33
CA THR A 100 -17.02 27.73 -19.91
C THR A 100 -17.76 26.66 -19.12
N LEU A 101 -18.78 26.02 -19.72
CA LEU A 101 -19.51 24.94 -19.03
C LEU A 101 -18.59 23.73 -18.74
N ILE A 102 -17.79 23.31 -19.74
CA ILE A 102 -16.85 22.21 -19.57
C ILE A 102 -15.77 22.59 -18.55
N GLU A 103 -15.28 23.83 -18.57
CA GLU A 103 -14.29 24.33 -17.63
C GLU A 103 -14.79 24.29 -16.19
N VAL A 104 -16.02 24.72 -15.96
CA VAL A 104 -16.68 24.62 -14.64
C VAL A 104 -16.82 23.15 -14.21
N ILE A 105 -17.26 22.26 -15.12
CA ILE A 105 -17.42 20.83 -14.80
C ILE A 105 -16.09 20.21 -14.40
N TRP A 106 -15.03 20.38 -15.19
CA TRP A 106 -13.74 19.74 -14.87
C TRP A 106 -13.04 20.35 -13.65
N THR A 107 -13.45 21.54 -13.19
CA THR A 107 -12.97 22.13 -11.95
C THR A 107 -13.78 21.64 -10.74
N VAL A 108 -15.10 21.70 -10.84
CA VAL A 108 -15.99 21.39 -9.69
C VAL A 108 -16.05 19.89 -9.42
N LEU A 109 -16.11 19.05 -10.47
CA LEU A 109 -16.26 17.59 -10.30
C LEU A 109 -15.09 16.97 -9.52
N PRO A 110 -13.80 17.24 -9.82
CA PRO A 110 -12.69 16.76 -9.00
C PRO A 110 -12.76 17.22 -7.54
N VAL A 111 -13.16 18.47 -7.28
CA VAL A 111 -13.35 18.96 -5.90
C VAL A 111 -14.41 18.15 -5.16
N LEU A 112 -15.55 17.85 -5.80
CA LEU A 112 -16.60 17.02 -5.20
C LEU A 112 -16.12 15.59 -4.93
N ILE A 113 -15.32 15.01 -5.85
CA ILE A 113 -14.72 13.70 -5.64
C ILE A 113 -13.77 13.71 -4.44
N LEU A 114 -12.92 14.74 -4.30
CA LEU A 114 -12.03 14.88 -3.15
C LEU A 114 -12.81 15.06 -1.83
N VAL A 115 -13.88 15.86 -1.84
CA VAL A 115 -14.77 15.99 -0.66
C VAL A 115 -15.38 14.64 -0.29
N PHE A 116 -15.88 13.88 -1.27
CA PHE A 116 -16.42 12.54 -1.03
C PHE A 116 -15.37 11.60 -0.41
N ILE A 117 -14.16 11.53 -0.98
CA ILE A 117 -13.07 10.70 -0.45
C ILE A 117 -12.70 11.13 0.97
N SER A 118 -12.65 12.45 1.24
CA SER A 118 -12.22 12.98 2.53
C SER A 118 -13.14 12.57 3.68
N LEU A 119 -14.43 12.37 3.45
CA LEU A 119 -15.37 11.93 4.48
C LEU A 119 -14.97 10.57 5.09
N PHE A 120 -14.51 9.65 4.25
CA PHE A 120 -14.05 8.33 4.70
C PHE A 120 -12.61 8.37 5.21
N SER A 121 -11.75 9.12 4.52
CA SER A 121 -10.32 9.25 4.87
C SER A 121 -10.13 9.90 6.24
N PHE A 122 -10.85 10.97 6.56
CA PHE A 122 -10.74 11.63 7.86
C PHE A 122 -11.28 10.74 8.99
N ARG A 123 -12.36 10.00 8.75
CA ARG A 123 -12.84 9.02 9.74
C ARG A 123 -11.74 8.02 10.10
N LEU A 124 -11.06 7.46 9.11
CA LEU A 124 -9.96 6.53 9.32
C LEU A 124 -8.78 7.23 10.02
N LEU A 125 -8.41 8.43 9.59
CA LEU A 125 -7.34 9.22 10.21
C LEU A 125 -7.59 9.47 11.69
N PHE A 126 -8.79 9.87 12.06
CA PHE A 126 -9.17 10.07 13.47
C PHE A 126 -9.15 8.76 14.25
N ALA A 127 -9.58 7.64 13.66
CA ALA A 127 -9.49 6.33 14.32
C ALA A 127 -8.05 5.92 14.68
N TYR A 128 -7.07 6.34 13.90
CA TYR A 128 -5.65 6.15 14.25
C TYR A 128 -5.16 7.06 15.38
N HIS A 129 -5.78 8.24 15.56
CA HIS A 129 -5.43 9.17 16.63
C HIS A 129 -6.19 8.92 17.93
N ASP A 130 -7.43 8.42 17.85
CA ASP A 130 -8.26 8.14 19.01
C ASP A 130 -7.89 6.79 19.64
N MET A 131 -6.76 6.79 20.34
CA MET A 131 -6.26 5.58 21.01
C MET A 131 -7.10 5.25 22.25
N PRO A 132 -7.66 4.02 22.35
CA PRO A 132 -8.26 3.53 23.59
C PRO A 132 -7.21 3.45 24.72
N THR A 133 -7.67 3.34 25.97
CA THR A 133 -6.75 3.16 27.10
C THR A 133 -5.80 1.99 26.83
N PRO A 134 -4.49 2.21 26.79
CA PRO A 134 -3.53 1.16 26.49
C PRO A 134 -3.42 0.14 27.63
N ASP A 135 -3.32 -1.13 27.25
CA ASP A 135 -3.02 -2.24 28.17
C ASP A 135 -1.50 -2.45 28.29
N LEU A 136 -0.74 -2.04 27.28
CA LEU A 136 0.71 -2.22 27.18
C LEU A 136 1.31 -1.01 26.47
N THR A 137 2.43 -0.50 26.97
CA THR A 137 3.24 0.53 26.31
C THR A 137 4.58 -0.05 25.89
N ILE A 138 4.99 0.21 24.66
CA ILE A 138 6.31 -0.11 24.10
C ILE A 138 6.94 1.19 23.63
N LYS A 139 8.22 1.39 23.88
CA LYS A 139 9.02 2.44 23.26
C LYS A 139 9.89 1.81 22.19
N ALA A 140 9.85 2.36 20.98
CA ALA A 140 10.67 1.97 19.83
C ALA A 140 11.57 3.13 19.45
N THR A 141 12.88 2.92 19.51
CA THR A 141 13.91 3.91 19.16
C THR A 141 14.65 3.43 17.91
N GLY A 142 14.53 4.19 16.81
CA GLY A 142 15.25 3.89 15.56
C GLY A 142 16.71 4.32 15.64
N ASN A 143 17.59 3.47 15.15
CA ASN A 143 19.02 3.72 15.01
C ASN A 143 19.50 3.29 13.62
N GLN A 144 20.66 3.74 13.17
CA GLN A 144 21.35 3.25 11.98
C GLN A 144 22.21 2.02 12.38
N TRP A 145 21.80 0.74 12.15
CA TRP A 145 20.61 0.29 11.44
C TRP A 145 19.96 -0.84 12.25
N ASN A 146 19.32 -0.50 13.34
CA ASN A 146 18.56 -1.41 14.19
C ASN A 146 17.44 -0.68 14.92
N TRP A 147 16.63 -1.41 15.66
CA TRP A 147 15.64 -0.86 16.57
C TRP A 147 15.98 -1.22 18.00
N ALA A 148 15.83 -0.27 18.91
CA ALA A 148 15.90 -0.54 20.35
C ALA A 148 14.48 -0.47 20.93
N TYR A 149 14.12 -1.46 21.74
CA TYR A 149 12.80 -1.60 22.36
C TYR A 149 12.87 -1.59 23.86
N GLU A 150 11.89 -0.95 24.48
CA GLU A 150 11.72 -0.87 25.93
C GLU A 150 10.26 -1.09 26.29
N TYR A 151 9.97 -1.76 27.39
CA TYR A 151 8.62 -1.91 27.95
C TYR A 151 8.55 -1.19 29.32
N PRO A 152 8.30 0.12 29.33
CA PRO A 152 8.40 0.93 30.55
C PRO A 152 7.42 0.48 31.64
N ASP A 153 6.20 0.06 31.28
CA ASP A 153 5.18 -0.36 32.24
C ASP A 153 5.52 -1.70 32.92
N GLN A 154 6.35 -2.53 32.30
CA GLN A 154 6.77 -3.85 32.80
C GLN A 154 8.17 -3.81 33.43
N GLY A 155 8.86 -2.66 33.37
CA GLY A 155 10.22 -2.53 33.85
C GLY A 155 11.25 -3.32 33.06
N ILE A 156 10.96 -3.67 31.81
CA ILE A 156 11.92 -4.31 30.90
C ILE A 156 12.77 -3.19 30.30
N ALA A 157 14.07 -3.23 30.61
CA ALA A 157 15.04 -2.27 30.11
C ALA A 157 15.19 -2.36 28.59
N GLU A 158 15.72 -1.30 28.00
CA GLU A 158 15.97 -1.22 26.56
C GLU A 158 16.90 -2.35 26.10
N TYR A 159 16.49 -3.03 25.03
CA TYR A 159 17.27 -4.05 24.31
C TYR A 159 17.27 -3.75 22.82
N VAL A 160 18.31 -4.21 22.13
CA VAL A 160 18.50 -3.96 20.70
C VAL A 160 18.00 -5.14 19.90
N SER A 161 17.28 -4.85 18.84
CA SER A 161 16.79 -5.80 17.84
C SER A 161 17.49 -5.52 16.51
N ASN A 162 18.32 -6.46 16.06
CA ASN A 162 19.07 -6.35 14.82
C ASN A 162 18.42 -7.20 13.74
N MET A 163 18.59 -6.78 12.49
CA MET A 163 18.22 -7.59 11.33
C MET A 163 19.06 -8.86 11.29
N LEU A 164 18.41 -10.01 11.10
CA LEU A 164 19.11 -11.29 10.96
C LEU A 164 19.95 -11.33 9.69
N PRO A 165 21.25 -11.68 9.78
CA PRO A 165 22.08 -12.00 8.63
C PRO A 165 21.53 -13.20 7.85
N GLU A 166 21.85 -13.27 6.56
CA GLU A 166 21.30 -14.31 5.68
C GLU A 166 21.71 -15.74 6.11
N ASP A 167 22.94 -15.90 6.57
CA ASP A 167 23.47 -17.17 7.08
C ASP A 167 22.81 -17.61 8.38
N GLU A 168 22.51 -16.69 9.30
CA GLU A 168 21.80 -16.98 10.53
C GLU A 168 20.32 -17.29 10.29
N LEU A 169 19.68 -16.60 9.33
CA LEU A 169 18.32 -16.90 8.89
C LEU A 169 18.19 -18.37 8.44
N ALA A 170 19.16 -18.83 7.62
CA ALA A 170 19.20 -20.21 7.17
C ALA A 170 19.43 -21.22 8.30
N GLN A 171 20.31 -20.89 9.28
CA GLN A 171 20.56 -21.72 10.45
C GLN A 171 19.30 -21.87 11.35
N ARG A 172 18.47 -20.83 11.43
CA ARG A 172 17.18 -20.87 12.15
C ARG A 172 16.07 -21.57 11.36
N GLY A 173 16.35 -22.08 10.14
CA GLY A 173 15.38 -22.75 9.28
C GLY A 173 14.28 -21.81 8.74
N MET A 174 14.53 -20.51 8.70
CA MET A 174 13.60 -19.52 8.20
C MET A 174 13.74 -19.40 6.67
N PRO A 175 12.63 -19.18 5.93
CA PRO A 175 12.70 -19.05 4.48
C PRO A 175 13.43 -17.76 4.07
N HIS A 176 14.15 -17.80 2.95
CA HIS A 176 14.89 -16.65 2.40
C HIS A 176 13.98 -15.43 2.12
N SER A 177 12.67 -15.63 1.93
CA SER A 177 11.70 -14.54 1.78
C SER A 177 11.60 -13.62 3.01
N LEU A 178 12.12 -14.04 4.16
CA LEU A 178 12.22 -13.25 5.38
C LEU A 178 13.55 -12.51 5.53
N TYR A 179 14.49 -12.67 4.60
CA TYR A 179 15.71 -11.88 4.58
C TYR A 179 15.37 -10.38 4.50
N ARG A 180 16.01 -9.59 5.35
CA ARG A 180 15.76 -8.16 5.57
C ARG A 180 14.41 -7.82 6.25
N LEU A 181 13.66 -8.83 6.72
CA LEU A 181 12.43 -8.65 7.49
C LEU A 181 12.57 -9.22 8.90
N ALA A 182 13.26 -10.37 9.04
CA ALA A 182 13.42 -11.02 10.32
C ALA A 182 14.47 -10.31 11.19
N ALA A 183 14.17 -10.22 12.48
CA ALA A 183 15.05 -9.68 13.50
C ALA A 183 15.43 -10.77 14.53
N ASP A 184 16.53 -10.54 15.26
CA ASP A 184 17.03 -11.47 16.28
C ASP A 184 16.17 -11.47 17.54
N GLU A 185 15.76 -10.29 18.02
CA GLU A 185 15.00 -10.06 19.25
C GLU A 185 13.66 -9.33 18.97
N PRO A 186 12.59 -10.08 18.62
CA PRO A 186 11.31 -9.46 18.26
C PRO A 186 10.59 -8.89 19.50
N ILE A 187 9.74 -7.89 19.26
CA ILE A 187 8.77 -7.43 20.27
C ILE A 187 7.66 -8.48 20.47
N VAL A 188 7.22 -8.64 21.71
CA VAL A 188 6.15 -9.58 22.08
C VAL A 188 4.96 -8.83 22.65
N VAL A 189 3.77 -9.06 22.08
CA VAL A 189 2.55 -8.38 22.49
C VAL A 189 1.39 -9.36 22.70
N PRO A 190 0.49 -9.11 23.66
CA PRO A 190 -0.67 -9.98 23.89
C PRO A 190 -1.76 -9.72 22.85
N VAL A 191 -2.39 -10.80 22.36
CA VAL A 191 -3.55 -10.75 21.47
C VAL A 191 -4.75 -10.06 22.15
N GLY A 192 -5.50 -9.29 21.41
CA GLY A 192 -6.73 -8.63 21.84
C GLY A 192 -6.52 -7.42 22.76
N LYS A 193 -5.28 -7.07 23.06
CA LYS A 193 -4.92 -5.93 23.92
C LYS A 193 -4.53 -4.71 23.12
N THR A 194 -4.84 -3.54 23.65
CA THR A 194 -4.42 -2.26 23.05
C THR A 194 -2.96 -2.00 23.40
N VAL A 195 -2.12 -1.95 22.38
CA VAL A 195 -0.69 -1.68 22.49
C VAL A 195 -0.42 -0.27 22.01
N ARG A 196 0.15 0.55 22.91
CA ARG A 196 0.69 1.87 22.60
C ARG A 196 2.14 1.73 22.19
N VAL A 197 2.55 2.36 21.10
CA VAL A 197 3.96 2.43 20.68
C VAL A 197 4.40 3.89 20.68
N LEU A 198 5.38 4.18 21.52
CA LEU A 198 6.10 5.46 21.54
C LEU A 198 7.27 5.35 20.57
N VAL A 199 7.30 6.19 19.56
CA VAL A 199 8.25 6.08 18.44
C VAL A 199 9.16 7.29 18.41
N THR A 200 10.46 7.07 18.46
CA THR A 200 11.50 8.10 18.39
C THR A 200 12.73 7.58 17.65
N ALA A 201 13.72 8.43 17.44
CA ALA A 201 15.01 8.06 16.87
C ALA A 201 16.16 8.68 17.64
N ALA A 202 17.33 8.04 17.62
CA ALA A 202 18.53 8.53 18.27
C ALA A 202 19.46 9.35 17.36
N ASP A 203 19.40 9.13 16.04
CA ASP A 203 20.35 9.65 15.05
C ASP A 203 19.67 10.42 13.90
N VAL A 204 19.06 9.72 12.94
CA VAL A 204 18.37 10.27 11.78
C VAL A 204 16.88 9.96 11.84
N ILE A 205 16.10 10.42 10.86
CA ILE A 205 14.68 10.05 10.75
C ILE A 205 14.58 8.60 10.28
N HIS A 206 13.76 7.80 10.95
CA HIS A 206 13.32 6.47 10.58
C HIS A 206 11.80 6.42 10.50
N ALA A 207 11.21 5.31 10.07
CA ALA A 207 9.76 5.10 10.14
C ALA A 207 9.46 3.69 10.64
N PHE A 208 8.80 3.60 11.78
CA PHE A 208 8.29 2.37 12.35
C PHE A 208 7.05 1.93 11.55
N ALA A 209 7.15 0.84 10.81
CA ALA A 209 6.06 0.38 9.97
C ALA A 209 5.76 -1.11 10.17
N LEU A 210 4.48 -1.41 10.45
CA LEU A 210 3.92 -2.77 10.56
C LEU A 210 2.74 -2.89 9.59
N PRO A 211 2.98 -3.29 8.32
CA PRO A 211 1.97 -3.29 7.27
C PRO A 211 0.73 -4.13 7.58
N ALA A 212 0.88 -5.29 8.23
CA ALA A 212 -0.24 -6.15 8.60
C ALA A 212 -1.19 -5.51 9.63
N PHE A 213 -0.67 -4.58 10.46
CA PHE A 213 -1.47 -3.79 11.41
C PHE A 213 -1.92 -2.44 10.83
N GLY A 214 -1.41 -2.06 9.64
CA GLY A 214 -1.72 -0.79 9.00
C GLY A 214 -0.96 0.40 9.57
N LEU A 215 0.13 0.17 10.28
CA LEU A 215 0.91 1.22 10.95
C LEU A 215 2.06 1.71 10.08
N LYS A 216 2.24 3.03 10.10
CA LYS A 216 3.46 3.71 9.69
C LYS A 216 3.55 5.02 10.47
N THR A 217 4.61 5.17 11.29
CA THR A 217 4.82 6.36 12.12
C THR A 217 6.29 6.74 12.07
N ASP A 218 6.57 7.99 11.77
CA ASP A 218 7.93 8.48 11.67
C ASP A 218 8.58 8.56 13.06
N ALA A 219 9.82 8.07 13.14
CA ALA A 219 10.70 8.16 14.29
C ALA A 219 11.64 9.36 14.07
N VAL A 220 11.38 10.46 14.76
CA VAL A 220 12.10 11.73 14.59
C VAL A 220 13.00 11.99 15.79
N PRO A 221 14.30 12.28 15.60
CA PRO A 221 15.20 12.63 16.71
C PRO A 221 14.67 13.82 17.50
N GLY A 222 14.70 13.71 18.83
CA GLY A 222 14.23 14.76 19.74
C GLY A 222 12.71 14.91 19.86
N ARG A 223 11.94 14.07 19.19
CA ARG A 223 10.47 14.01 19.28
C ARG A 223 10.01 12.59 19.56
N VAL A 224 8.97 12.45 20.41
CA VAL A 224 8.28 11.18 20.63
C VAL A 224 6.93 11.26 19.94
N ASN A 225 6.75 10.49 18.89
CA ASN A 225 5.46 10.26 18.26
C ASN A 225 4.79 9.05 18.93
N GLU A 226 3.48 8.94 18.79
CA GLU A 226 2.79 7.77 19.30
C GLU A 226 1.85 7.18 18.24
N THR A 227 1.68 5.89 18.30
CA THR A 227 0.69 5.13 17.53
C THR A 227 0.17 3.98 18.36
N TRP A 228 -0.86 3.31 17.89
CA TRP A 228 -1.41 2.18 18.61
C TRP A 228 -1.95 1.11 17.66
N PHE A 229 -2.02 -0.12 18.16
CA PHE A 229 -2.67 -1.23 17.47
C PHE A 229 -3.25 -2.22 18.47
N ARG A 230 -4.08 -3.12 17.94
CA ARG A 230 -4.58 -4.29 18.65
C ARG A 230 -4.49 -5.48 17.72
N ALA A 231 -3.62 -6.44 18.05
CA ALA A 231 -3.50 -7.67 17.29
C ALA A 231 -4.78 -8.50 17.48
N ASP A 232 -5.41 -8.94 16.39
CA ASP A 232 -6.64 -9.73 16.41
C ASP A 232 -6.39 -11.25 16.38
N ARG A 233 -5.12 -11.65 16.17
CA ARG A 233 -4.71 -13.07 16.08
C ARG A 233 -3.28 -13.31 16.52
N VAL A 234 -2.98 -14.54 16.90
CA VAL A 234 -1.62 -15.01 17.18
C VAL A 234 -0.86 -15.20 15.86
N GLY A 235 0.41 -14.82 15.83
CA GLY A 235 1.29 -14.99 14.68
C GLY A 235 2.57 -14.21 14.83
N THR A 236 3.48 -14.36 13.87
CA THR A 236 4.67 -13.52 13.72
C THR A 236 4.43 -12.53 12.58
N PHE A 237 4.65 -11.26 12.87
CA PHE A 237 4.40 -10.17 11.94
C PHE A 237 5.69 -9.41 11.72
N TYR A 238 5.95 -9.04 10.49
CA TYR A 238 7.19 -8.39 10.09
C TYR A 238 6.91 -6.95 9.66
N GLY A 239 7.79 -6.08 10.08
CA GLY A 239 7.85 -4.70 9.66
C GLY A 239 9.22 -4.35 9.13
N GLN A 240 9.36 -3.13 8.66
CA GLN A 240 10.61 -2.60 8.15
C GLN A 240 10.63 -1.09 8.27
N CYS A 241 11.82 -0.51 8.44
CA CYS A 241 11.97 0.93 8.31
C CYS A 241 11.50 1.38 6.91
N SER A 242 10.60 2.35 6.87
CA SER A 242 9.99 2.87 5.63
C SER A 242 10.44 4.30 5.33
N GLU A 243 11.64 4.69 5.78
CA GLU A 243 12.26 5.99 5.54
C GLU A 243 13.71 5.81 5.12
N LEU A 244 14.22 6.73 4.30
CA LEU A 244 15.63 6.78 3.88
C LEU A 244 16.52 7.13 5.08
N CYS A 245 17.12 6.13 5.69
CA CYS A 245 17.98 6.29 6.89
C CYS A 245 19.46 5.95 6.66
N GLY A 246 19.90 5.80 5.41
CA GLY A 246 21.30 5.54 5.03
C GLY A 246 21.49 4.30 4.16
N VAL A 247 22.69 3.71 4.18
CA VAL A 247 23.10 2.65 3.24
C VAL A 247 22.45 1.29 3.53
N ALA A 248 22.08 1.01 4.78
CA ALA A 248 21.44 -0.25 5.19
C ALA A 248 19.95 -0.01 5.55
N GLU A 249 19.18 0.50 4.60
CA GLU A 249 17.82 1.03 4.76
C GLU A 249 16.74 0.04 5.24
N LEU A 250 17.08 -1.22 5.44
CA LEU A 250 16.12 -2.30 5.70
C LEU A 250 16.31 -2.88 7.10
N CYS A 251 16.09 -2.06 8.14
CA CYS A 251 16.00 -2.58 9.50
C CYS A 251 14.64 -3.27 9.68
N GLY A 252 14.62 -4.60 9.93
CA GLY A 252 13.42 -5.31 10.38
C GLY A 252 12.87 -4.72 11.68
N VAL A 253 11.56 -4.70 11.82
CA VAL A 253 10.81 -4.25 13.00
C VAL A 253 10.14 -5.44 13.65
#